data_cb2661bd92d766cf05ac2659445ac010
#
_entry.id   cb2661bd92d766cf05ac2659445ac010
#
_cell.length_a   1.000
_cell.length_b   1.000
_cell.length_c   1.000
_cell.angle_alpha   90.00
_cell.angle_beta   90.00
_cell.angle_gamma   90.00
#
_symmetry.space_group_name_H-M   'P 1'
#
loop_
_entity.id
_entity.type
_entity.pdbx_description
1 polymer ?
#
loop_
_entity_poly.entity_id
_entity_poly.type
_entity_poly.pdbx_seq_one_letter_code
_entity_poly.pdbx_strand_id
1 'polypeptide(L)'
;MMKNNITWWEKFSPSVMEAEVPQKFIDIINNTGDEVLKDDGLSKKFDFSDNLVGKVHKEISIPVPDNDKSYCLSILRQSCVRYLRHMVELGRAYEWSKKAGGREPSEENIMLSQSWIVSQYKHEYNPIHTHSGNFSGVIYLKLPDGMEDHFNKETKDHYPASGLIEFSHGEKQDFKSDTLMFKPRVGQMLLFPNWLKHTVYPFYCEGERRSMSFNAYWKI
;
A
#
# COMPACT_ATOMS: atom_id res chain seq x y z
N MET A 1 2.15 -18.06 -8.44
CA MET A 1 3.22 -17.16 -8.92
C MET A 1 2.57 -15.83 -9.28
N MET A 2 3.14 -14.70 -8.83
CA MET A 2 2.69 -13.39 -9.30
C MET A 2 2.89 -13.28 -10.81
N LYS A 3 1.89 -12.75 -11.53
CA LYS A 3 2.06 -12.38 -12.95
C LYS A 3 3.21 -11.38 -13.05
N ASN A 4 4.04 -11.51 -14.08
CA ASN A 4 5.26 -10.69 -14.26
C ASN A 4 5.00 -9.23 -14.69
N ASN A 5 3.80 -8.67 -14.44
CA ASN A 5 3.46 -7.31 -14.80
C ASN A 5 3.84 -6.37 -13.67
N ILE A 6 5.14 -6.02 -13.59
CA ILE A 6 5.64 -5.00 -12.67
C ILE A 6 5.93 -3.75 -13.50
N THR A 7 5.36 -2.62 -13.08
CA THR A 7 5.64 -1.31 -13.65
C THR A 7 6.40 -0.48 -12.63
N TRP A 8 7.52 0.12 -13.06
CA TRP A 8 8.31 1.03 -12.27
C TRP A 8 8.00 2.47 -12.67
N TRP A 9 7.57 3.26 -11.69
CA TRP A 9 7.24 4.66 -11.89
C TRP A 9 8.34 5.54 -11.29
N GLU A 10 9.18 6.12 -12.14
CA GLU A 10 10.37 6.89 -11.75
C GLU A 10 10.33 8.33 -12.24
N LYS A 11 9.16 8.95 -12.19
CA LYS A 11 9.01 10.35 -12.64
C LYS A 11 9.74 11.36 -11.77
N PHE A 12 10.08 10.98 -10.55
CA PHE A 12 10.83 11.77 -9.58
C PHE A 12 11.74 10.83 -8.76
N SER A 13 12.66 11.36 -7.97
CA SER A 13 13.72 10.59 -7.34
C SER A 13 13.27 9.31 -6.58
N PRO A 14 12.20 9.26 -5.77
CA PRO A 14 11.73 8.00 -5.23
C PRO A 14 11.05 7.14 -6.30
N SER A 15 11.27 5.81 -6.20
CA SER A 15 10.59 4.85 -7.07
C SER A 15 9.35 4.30 -6.38
N VAL A 16 8.27 4.15 -7.13
CA VAL A 16 7.07 3.41 -6.72
C VAL A 16 6.93 2.20 -7.62
N MET A 17 6.95 1.01 -7.05
CA MET A 17 6.70 -0.23 -7.79
C MET A 17 5.19 -0.50 -7.84
N GLU A 18 4.67 -0.71 -9.03
CA GLU A 18 3.32 -1.21 -9.24
C GLU A 18 3.37 -2.68 -9.66
N ALA A 19 2.56 -3.52 -9.03
CA ALA A 19 2.44 -4.94 -9.32
C ALA A 19 1.01 -5.42 -9.12
N GLU A 20 0.69 -6.63 -9.60
CA GLU A 20 -0.57 -7.31 -9.33
C GLU A 20 -0.35 -8.48 -8.38
N VAL A 21 -1.19 -8.58 -7.34
CA VAL A 21 -1.23 -9.77 -6.48
C VAL A 21 -2.17 -10.84 -7.05
N PRO A 22 -1.92 -12.14 -6.77
CA PRO A 22 -2.81 -13.20 -7.20
C PRO A 22 -4.21 -13.10 -6.57
N GLN A 23 -5.26 -13.51 -7.30
CA GLN A 23 -6.64 -13.52 -6.79
C GLN A 23 -6.76 -14.31 -5.48
N LYS A 24 -6.07 -15.44 -5.35
CA LYS A 24 -6.05 -16.21 -4.11
C LYS A 24 -5.60 -15.38 -2.90
N PHE A 25 -4.63 -14.48 -3.06
CA PHE A 25 -4.20 -13.58 -1.98
C PHE A 25 -5.34 -12.63 -1.58
N ILE A 26 -6.02 -12.05 -2.57
CA ILE A 26 -7.15 -11.13 -2.36
C ILE A 26 -8.27 -11.84 -1.60
N ASP A 27 -8.62 -13.06 -2.02
CA ASP A 27 -9.69 -13.86 -1.42
C ASP A 27 -9.38 -14.20 0.05
N ILE A 28 -8.16 -14.62 0.36
CA ILE A 28 -7.74 -14.92 1.73
C ILE A 28 -7.86 -13.68 2.61
N ILE A 29 -7.32 -12.55 2.18
CA ILE A 29 -7.32 -11.33 2.99
C ILE A 29 -8.73 -10.76 3.13
N ASN A 30 -9.55 -10.78 2.08
CA ASN A 30 -10.95 -10.34 2.18
C ASN A 30 -11.78 -11.22 3.12
N ASN A 31 -11.67 -12.55 3.01
CA ASN A 31 -12.40 -13.46 3.89
C ASN A 31 -12.01 -13.26 5.35
N THR A 32 -10.70 -13.16 5.63
CA THR A 32 -10.20 -12.87 6.98
C THR A 32 -10.72 -11.52 7.50
N GLY A 33 -10.68 -10.48 6.64
CA GLY A 33 -11.20 -9.17 6.97
C GLY A 33 -12.69 -9.16 7.25
N ASP A 34 -13.48 -9.88 6.44
CA ASP A 34 -14.92 -10.02 6.63
C ASP A 34 -15.27 -10.72 7.93
N GLU A 35 -14.53 -11.76 8.32
CA GLU A 35 -14.72 -12.46 9.59
C GLU A 35 -14.48 -11.52 10.78
N VAL A 36 -13.37 -10.76 10.74
CA VAL A 36 -13.03 -9.82 11.82
C VAL A 36 -14.01 -8.65 11.88
N LEU A 37 -14.41 -8.08 10.74
CA LEU A 37 -15.29 -6.91 10.69
C LEU A 37 -16.74 -7.23 11.06
N LYS A 38 -17.20 -8.49 10.88
CA LYS A 38 -18.56 -8.94 11.24
C LYS A 38 -18.72 -9.24 12.74
N ASP A 39 -17.65 -9.50 13.45
CA ASP A 39 -17.65 -9.82 14.88
C ASP A 39 -17.12 -8.64 15.70
N ASP A 40 -17.97 -8.05 16.52
CA ASP A 40 -17.60 -6.88 17.35
C ASP A 40 -16.46 -7.17 18.33
N GLY A 41 -16.37 -8.40 18.84
CA GLY A 41 -15.30 -8.82 19.75
C GLY A 41 -13.97 -8.93 19.04
N LEU A 42 -13.96 -9.57 17.86
CA LEU A 42 -12.76 -9.64 17.01
C LEU A 42 -12.37 -8.27 16.50
N SER A 43 -13.32 -7.45 16.05
CA SER A 43 -13.09 -6.11 15.57
C SER A 43 -12.41 -5.22 16.63
N LYS A 44 -12.83 -5.32 17.89
CA LYS A 44 -12.17 -4.64 19.02
C LYS A 44 -10.79 -5.22 19.33
N LYS A 45 -10.65 -6.55 19.30
CA LYS A 45 -9.37 -7.24 19.57
C LYS A 45 -8.29 -6.90 18.57
N PHE A 46 -8.66 -6.74 17.32
CA PHE A 46 -7.74 -6.46 16.20
C PHE A 46 -7.75 -4.99 15.77
N ASP A 47 -8.38 -4.09 16.52
CA ASP A 47 -8.39 -2.65 16.24
C ASP A 47 -6.96 -2.12 16.13
N PHE A 48 -6.68 -1.40 15.06
CA PHE A 48 -5.38 -0.83 14.74
C PHE A 48 -5.42 0.70 14.60
N SER A 49 -6.60 1.31 14.78
CA SER A 49 -6.90 2.72 14.49
C SER A 49 -6.00 3.70 15.25
N ASP A 50 -5.63 3.40 16.50
CA ASP A 50 -4.74 4.25 17.32
C ASP A 50 -3.33 4.43 16.73
N ASN A 51 -2.95 3.61 15.77
CA ASN A 51 -1.63 3.64 15.13
C ASN A 51 -1.60 4.45 13.84
N LEU A 52 -2.73 4.97 13.40
CA LEU A 52 -2.91 5.53 12.07
C LEU A 52 -3.49 6.94 12.12
N VAL A 53 -3.46 7.63 10.97
CA VAL A 53 -3.97 8.99 10.83
C VAL A 53 -5.06 9.03 9.76
N GLY A 54 -6.12 9.80 10.01
CA GLY A 54 -7.17 9.99 9.02
C GLY A 54 -8.57 9.96 9.60
N LYS A 55 -9.53 10.10 8.70
CA LYS A 55 -10.94 9.82 8.96
C LYS A 55 -11.28 8.53 8.22
N VAL A 56 -11.27 7.42 8.92
CA VAL A 56 -11.46 6.07 8.38
C VAL A 56 -12.41 5.30 9.26
N HIS A 57 -13.33 4.56 8.66
CA HIS A 57 -14.36 3.81 9.37
C HIS A 57 -13.77 2.74 10.29
N LYS A 58 -12.87 1.90 9.74
CA LYS A 58 -12.21 0.82 10.48
C LYS A 58 -10.83 0.53 9.94
N GLU A 59 -9.94 0.29 10.89
CA GLU A 59 -8.58 -0.17 10.63
C GLU A 59 -8.29 -1.35 11.57
N ILE A 60 -7.99 -2.51 11.01
CA ILE A 60 -7.79 -3.75 11.75
C ILE A 60 -6.48 -4.43 11.37
N SER A 61 -5.72 -4.93 12.34
CA SER A 61 -4.64 -5.86 12.07
C SER A 61 -5.18 -7.19 11.52
N ILE A 62 -4.40 -7.87 10.68
CA ILE A 62 -4.89 -9.02 9.92
C ILE A 62 -4.40 -10.33 10.56
N PRO A 63 -5.27 -11.10 11.22
CA PRO A 63 -4.94 -12.43 11.72
C PRO A 63 -5.04 -13.47 10.59
N VAL A 64 -4.10 -13.45 9.63
CA VAL A 64 -4.09 -14.44 8.54
C VAL A 64 -4.07 -15.85 9.12
N PRO A 65 -4.96 -16.77 8.67
CA PRO A 65 -5.00 -18.16 9.11
C PRO A 65 -3.64 -18.85 8.91
N ASP A 66 -3.24 -19.72 9.84
CA ASP A 66 -1.91 -20.36 9.82
C ASP A 66 -1.63 -21.13 8.51
N ASN A 67 -2.64 -21.78 7.95
CA ASN A 67 -2.53 -22.52 6.68
C ASN A 67 -2.19 -21.61 5.48
N ASP A 68 -2.59 -20.35 5.50
CA ASP A 68 -2.39 -19.39 4.42
C ASP A 68 -1.27 -18.38 4.71
N LYS A 69 -0.81 -18.34 5.97
CA LYS A 69 0.17 -17.36 6.45
C LYS A 69 1.48 -17.40 5.67
N SER A 70 2.02 -18.59 5.46
CA SER A 70 3.28 -18.78 4.69
C SER A 70 3.14 -18.26 3.26
N TYR A 71 2.02 -18.54 2.61
CA TYR A 71 1.72 -18.06 1.26
C TYR A 71 1.62 -16.53 1.21
N CYS A 72 0.83 -15.91 2.10
CA CYS A 72 0.67 -14.47 2.14
C CYS A 72 1.98 -13.74 2.45
N LEU A 73 2.73 -14.24 3.44
CA LEU A 73 4.04 -13.68 3.80
C LEU A 73 5.04 -13.76 2.63
N SER A 74 5.07 -14.86 1.88
CA SER A 74 5.96 -15.02 0.73
C SER A 74 5.63 -14.01 -0.38
N ILE A 75 4.35 -13.77 -0.69
CA ILE A 75 3.94 -12.73 -1.66
C ILE A 75 4.49 -11.36 -1.28
N LEU A 76 4.33 -10.96 -0.02
CA LEU A 76 4.78 -9.65 0.45
C LEU A 76 6.31 -9.54 0.47
N ARG A 77 7.00 -10.58 0.97
CA ARG A 77 8.48 -10.63 1.01
C ARG A 77 9.09 -10.60 -0.39
N GLN A 78 8.58 -11.40 -1.31
CA GLN A 78 9.04 -11.41 -2.71
C GLN A 78 8.87 -10.04 -3.37
N SER A 79 7.80 -9.32 -3.06
CA SER A 79 7.61 -7.96 -3.57
C SER A 79 8.69 -7.01 -3.04
N CYS A 80 8.98 -7.05 -1.74
CA CYS A 80 10.07 -6.26 -1.14
C CYS A 80 11.45 -6.65 -1.70
N VAL A 81 11.71 -7.94 -1.94
CA VAL A 81 12.96 -8.42 -2.57
C VAL A 81 13.10 -7.84 -3.98
N ARG A 82 12.03 -7.88 -4.80
CA ARG A 82 12.04 -7.30 -6.15
C ARG A 82 12.32 -5.81 -6.12
N TYR A 83 11.65 -5.10 -5.22
CA TYR A 83 11.91 -3.67 -5.02
C TYR A 83 13.36 -3.40 -4.65
N LEU A 84 13.89 -4.13 -3.66
CA LEU A 84 15.27 -3.94 -3.18
C LEU A 84 16.30 -4.25 -4.27
N ARG A 85 16.12 -5.34 -5.04
CA ARG A 85 16.96 -5.66 -6.19
C ARG A 85 17.01 -4.54 -7.21
N HIS A 86 15.85 -4.02 -7.59
CA HIS A 86 15.77 -2.88 -8.50
C HIS A 86 16.50 -1.65 -7.95
N MET A 87 16.39 -1.35 -6.64
CA MET A 87 17.13 -0.26 -6.02
C MET A 87 18.64 -0.53 -6.00
N VAL A 88 19.08 -1.78 -5.83
CA VAL A 88 20.50 -2.17 -5.95
C VAL A 88 21.01 -1.94 -7.38
N GLU A 89 20.28 -2.39 -8.39
CA GLU A 89 20.59 -2.21 -9.81
C GLU A 89 20.73 -0.72 -10.19
N LEU A 90 19.87 0.13 -9.63
CA LEU A 90 19.92 1.59 -9.83
C LEU A 90 21.00 2.30 -8.98
N GLY A 91 21.74 1.58 -8.13
CA GLY A 91 22.70 2.16 -7.20
C GLY A 91 22.07 3.01 -6.09
N ARG A 92 20.76 2.83 -5.82
CA ARG A 92 20.00 3.62 -4.85
C ARG A 92 19.85 2.93 -3.48
N ALA A 93 20.20 1.65 -3.34
CA ALA A 93 20.20 0.90 -2.10
C ALA A 93 21.55 0.97 -1.38
N TYR A 94 22.08 2.17 -1.16
CA TYR A 94 23.42 2.37 -0.63
C TYR A 94 23.69 1.64 0.68
N GLU A 95 22.81 1.79 1.67
CA GLU A 95 22.99 1.16 2.98
C GLU A 95 22.93 -0.37 2.91
N TRP A 96 22.03 -0.92 2.05
CA TRP A 96 22.03 -2.35 1.77
C TRP A 96 23.36 -2.79 1.15
N SER A 97 23.75 -2.17 0.07
CA SER A 97 24.96 -2.56 -0.70
C SER A 97 26.22 -2.51 0.15
N LYS A 98 26.33 -1.50 1.01
CA LYS A 98 27.44 -1.37 1.96
C LYS A 98 27.52 -2.53 2.97
N LYS A 99 26.36 -2.99 3.50
CA LYS A 99 26.28 -4.02 4.52
C LYS A 99 26.26 -5.44 3.94
N ALA A 100 25.67 -5.61 2.77
CA ALA A 100 25.47 -6.92 2.16
C ALA A 100 26.75 -7.56 1.63
N GLY A 101 27.79 -6.75 1.33
CA GLY A 101 29.07 -7.29 0.83
C GLY A 101 28.90 -8.05 -0.50
N GLY A 102 28.02 -7.56 -1.38
CA GLY A 102 27.74 -8.19 -2.68
C GLY A 102 26.70 -9.32 -2.63
N ARG A 103 26.08 -9.59 -1.49
CA ARG A 103 24.99 -10.59 -1.39
C ARG A 103 23.72 -10.07 -2.05
N GLU A 104 23.05 -10.94 -2.81
CA GLU A 104 21.74 -10.64 -3.41
C GLU A 104 20.63 -10.63 -2.35
N PRO A 105 19.65 -9.74 -2.47
CA PRO A 105 18.46 -9.75 -1.61
C PRO A 105 17.66 -11.05 -1.76
N SER A 106 17.21 -11.61 -0.63
CA SER A 106 16.35 -12.79 -0.54
C SER A 106 15.18 -12.58 0.42
N GLU A 107 14.20 -13.47 0.46
CA GLU A 107 13.06 -13.37 1.37
C GLU A 107 13.48 -13.39 2.86
N GLU A 108 14.58 -14.07 3.19
CA GLU A 108 15.13 -14.14 4.54
C GLU A 108 15.61 -12.76 5.04
N ASN A 109 15.96 -11.87 4.10
CA ASN A 109 16.37 -10.52 4.41
C ASN A 109 15.17 -9.57 4.67
N ILE A 110 13.94 -10.02 4.48
CA ILE A 110 12.75 -9.18 4.65
C ILE A 110 11.98 -9.59 5.89
N MET A 111 11.79 -8.62 6.79
CA MET A 111 10.99 -8.76 7.99
C MET A 111 9.75 -7.87 7.88
N LEU A 112 8.57 -8.48 7.81
CA LEU A 112 7.31 -7.75 7.89
C LEU A 112 7.08 -7.34 9.35
N SER A 113 6.85 -6.06 9.59
CA SER A 113 6.64 -5.53 10.94
C SER A 113 5.16 -5.39 11.29
N GLN A 114 4.37 -4.92 10.34
CA GLN A 114 2.95 -4.62 10.52
C GLN A 114 2.20 -4.88 9.23
N SER A 115 0.95 -5.34 9.36
CA SER A 115 -0.01 -5.38 8.25
C SER A 115 -1.43 -5.16 8.78
N TRP A 116 -2.21 -4.36 8.07
CA TRP A 116 -3.58 -4.02 8.48
C TRP A 116 -4.49 -3.80 7.28
N ILE A 117 -5.78 -4.01 7.47
CA ILE A 117 -6.83 -3.63 6.54
C ILE A 117 -7.31 -2.22 6.89
N VAL A 118 -7.53 -1.43 5.85
CA VAL A 118 -8.18 -0.13 5.91
C VAL A 118 -9.52 -0.26 5.19
N SER A 119 -10.63 -0.12 5.93
CA SER A 119 -11.99 -0.13 5.41
C SER A 119 -12.52 1.30 5.42
N GLN A 120 -12.61 1.90 4.25
CA GLN A 120 -13.03 3.29 4.04
C GLN A 120 -14.39 3.35 3.33
N TYR A 121 -15.16 4.36 3.70
CA TYR A 121 -16.43 4.71 3.08
C TYR A 121 -16.42 6.14 2.55
N LYS A 122 -17.51 6.55 1.95
CA LYS A 122 -17.74 7.88 1.41
C LYS A 122 -17.27 9.00 2.35
N HIS A 123 -16.55 9.99 1.82
CA HIS A 123 -15.96 11.15 2.52
C HIS A 123 -14.83 10.82 3.51
N GLU A 124 -14.37 9.59 3.58
CA GLU A 124 -13.22 9.20 4.40
C GLU A 124 -11.91 9.35 3.63
N TYR A 125 -10.84 9.69 4.34
CA TYR A 125 -9.54 9.99 3.74
C TYR A 125 -8.40 9.73 4.72
N ASN A 126 -7.18 9.54 4.19
CA ASN A 126 -5.96 9.63 4.99
C ASN A 126 -5.19 10.89 4.59
N PRO A 127 -4.87 11.77 5.56
CA PRO A 127 -4.06 12.97 5.29
C PRO A 127 -2.64 12.59 4.89
N ILE A 128 -1.84 13.59 4.51
CA ILE A 128 -0.44 13.37 4.16
C ILE A 128 0.33 12.79 5.35
N HIS A 129 1.01 11.66 5.12
CA HIS A 129 1.75 10.95 6.16
C HIS A 129 2.91 10.13 5.58
N THR A 130 3.66 9.48 6.46
CA THR A 130 4.75 8.53 6.18
C THR A 130 4.63 7.34 7.11
N HIS A 131 5.43 6.30 6.90
CA HIS A 131 5.41 5.07 7.71
C HIS A 131 6.76 4.76 8.36
N SER A 132 6.77 3.76 9.24
CA SER A 132 7.98 3.15 9.78
C SER A 132 8.53 2.07 8.84
N GLY A 133 9.79 1.65 9.02
CA GLY A 133 10.40 0.59 8.22
C GLY A 133 11.35 1.10 7.14
N ASN A 134 11.55 0.27 6.12
CA ASN A 134 12.26 0.62 4.88
C ASN A 134 11.31 0.63 3.69
N PHE A 135 10.30 -0.22 3.74
CA PHE A 135 9.27 -0.38 2.71
C PHE A 135 7.89 -0.17 3.31
N SER A 136 7.03 0.43 2.54
CA SER A 136 5.60 0.48 2.80
C SER A 136 4.84 0.09 1.54
N GLY A 137 3.76 -0.65 1.70
CA GLY A 137 2.95 -1.09 0.57
C GLY A 137 1.46 -1.00 0.85
N VAL A 138 0.69 -0.78 -0.21
CA VAL A 138 -0.77 -0.83 -0.21
C VAL A 138 -1.25 -1.76 -1.31
N ILE A 139 -2.25 -2.59 -1.00
CA ILE A 139 -2.89 -3.55 -1.91
C ILE A 139 -4.39 -3.28 -1.89
N TYR A 140 -4.98 -3.03 -3.05
CA TYR A 140 -6.43 -2.81 -3.13
C TYR A 140 -7.18 -4.12 -3.25
N LEU A 141 -8.11 -4.36 -2.32
CA LEU A 141 -8.84 -5.61 -2.15
C LEU A 141 -10.29 -5.52 -2.64
N LYS A 142 -10.91 -4.34 -2.49
CA LYS A 142 -12.28 -4.06 -2.87
C LYS A 142 -12.43 -2.59 -3.19
N LEU A 143 -13.23 -2.27 -4.19
CA LEU A 143 -13.53 -0.90 -4.58
C LEU A 143 -15.05 -0.78 -4.81
N PRO A 144 -15.64 0.37 -4.48
CA PRO A 144 -17.03 0.65 -4.84
C PRO A 144 -17.16 0.90 -6.33
N ASP A 145 -18.28 0.51 -6.91
CA ASP A 145 -18.59 0.74 -8.32
C ASP A 145 -18.69 2.24 -8.62
N GLY A 146 -18.09 2.66 -9.74
CA GLY A 146 -18.16 4.05 -10.21
C GLY A 146 -17.43 5.06 -9.32
N MET A 147 -16.48 4.63 -8.51
CA MET A 147 -15.73 5.54 -7.61
C MET A 147 -15.08 6.70 -8.37
N GLU A 148 -14.58 6.47 -9.57
CA GLU A 148 -13.96 7.46 -10.44
C GLU A 148 -14.93 8.47 -11.08
N ASP A 149 -16.22 8.12 -11.16
CA ASP A 149 -17.24 8.94 -11.82
C ASP A 149 -17.95 9.90 -10.85
N HIS A 150 -17.69 9.74 -9.54
CA HIS A 150 -18.31 10.52 -8.48
C HIS A 150 -17.36 11.58 -7.92
N PHE A 151 -17.41 12.77 -8.51
CA PHE A 151 -16.71 13.95 -7.99
C PHE A 151 -17.58 14.67 -6.95
N ASN A 152 -16.92 15.36 -6.01
CA ASN A 152 -17.65 16.28 -5.13
C ASN A 152 -18.19 17.46 -5.95
N LYS A 153 -19.51 17.50 -6.17
CA LYS A 153 -20.18 18.56 -6.91
C LYS A 153 -20.27 19.88 -6.14
N GLU A 154 -20.04 19.83 -4.83
CA GLU A 154 -20.12 21.00 -3.94
C GLU A 154 -18.82 21.79 -3.89
N THR A 155 -17.71 21.21 -4.30
CA THR A 155 -16.41 21.86 -4.35
C THR A 155 -15.92 22.00 -5.79
N LYS A 156 -15.31 23.16 -6.09
CA LYS A 156 -14.58 23.31 -7.35
C LYS A 156 -13.30 22.51 -7.25
N ASP A 157 -13.22 21.44 -8.00
CA ASP A 157 -12.02 20.60 -8.08
C ASP A 157 -11.34 20.86 -9.42
N HIS A 158 -10.16 21.51 -9.37
CA HIS A 158 -9.31 21.71 -10.55
C HIS A 158 -8.49 20.46 -10.87
N TYR A 159 -8.45 19.48 -9.95
CA TYR A 159 -7.72 18.24 -10.04
C TYR A 159 -8.57 17.11 -9.50
N PRO A 160 -9.35 16.45 -10.33
CA PRO A 160 -10.19 15.35 -9.88
C PRO A 160 -9.34 14.21 -9.33
N ALA A 161 -9.35 14.07 -8.00
CA ALA A 161 -8.53 13.11 -7.25
C ALA A 161 -9.38 12.11 -6.44
N SER A 162 -10.69 12.03 -6.72
CA SER A 162 -11.63 11.17 -5.98
C SER A 162 -11.12 9.74 -5.83
N GLY A 163 -10.87 9.33 -4.60
CA GLY A 163 -10.39 7.99 -4.25
C GLY A 163 -8.95 7.65 -4.66
N LEU A 164 -8.20 8.59 -5.23
CA LEU A 164 -6.82 8.35 -5.65
C LEU A 164 -5.87 8.34 -4.44
N ILE A 165 -4.73 7.67 -4.61
CA ILE A 165 -3.56 7.86 -3.78
C ILE A 165 -2.58 8.78 -4.51
N GLU A 166 -2.07 9.79 -3.79
CA GLU A 166 -1.04 10.70 -4.28
C GLU A 166 0.23 10.56 -3.46
N PHE A 167 1.34 10.43 -4.15
CA PHE A 167 2.69 10.53 -3.60
C PHE A 167 3.26 11.91 -3.90
N SER A 168 3.97 12.50 -2.94
CA SER A 168 4.60 13.81 -3.13
C SER A 168 6.06 13.81 -2.68
N HIS A 169 6.94 14.45 -3.48
CA HIS A 169 8.36 14.56 -3.17
C HIS A 169 9.02 15.78 -3.83
N GLY A 170 9.70 16.56 -3.01
CA GLY A 170 10.39 17.77 -3.45
C GLY A 170 9.45 18.94 -3.70
N GLU A 171 9.83 19.82 -4.61
CA GLU A 171 9.09 21.02 -4.97
C GLU A 171 8.74 21.01 -6.46
N LYS A 172 7.60 21.59 -6.80
CA LYS A 172 7.20 21.79 -8.19
C LYS A 172 8.13 22.78 -8.86
N GLN A 173 8.64 22.40 -10.02
CA GLN A 173 9.53 23.24 -10.85
C GLN A 173 9.17 23.00 -12.32
N ASP A 174 9.67 23.89 -13.21
CA ASP A 174 9.54 23.68 -14.64
C ASP A 174 10.16 22.34 -15.04
N PHE A 175 9.41 21.58 -15.85
CA PHE A 175 9.78 20.24 -16.35
C PHE A 175 9.93 19.15 -15.27
N LYS A 176 9.48 19.41 -14.03
CA LYS A 176 9.50 18.45 -12.93
C LYS A 176 8.14 18.37 -12.25
N SER A 177 7.61 17.16 -12.13
CA SER A 177 6.48 16.88 -11.26
C SER A 177 6.98 16.62 -9.84
N ASP A 178 6.30 17.16 -8.86
CA ASP A 178 6.47 16.87 -7.42
C ASP A 178 5.47 15.86 -6.89
N THR A 179 4.51 15.45 -7.72
CA THR A 179 3.45 14.50 -7.37
C THR A 179 3.33 13.36 -8.38
N LEU A 180 2.86 12.21 -7.89
CA LEU A 180 2.52 11.03 -8.68
C LEU A 180 1.24 10.42 -8.12
N MET A 181 0.19 10.30 -8.95
CA MET A 181 -1.10 9.77 -8.55
C MET A 181 -1.38 8.41 -9.17
N PHE A 182 -2.07 7.54 -8.42
CA PHE A 182 -2.57 6.28 -8.93
C PHE A 182 -4.07 6.16 -8.69
N LYS A 183 -4.76 5.68 -9.72
CA LYS A 183 -6.14 5.22 -9.63
C LYS A 183 -6.12 3.80 -9.08
N PRO A 184 -6.81 3.51 -7.96
CA PRO A 184 -6.84 2.18 -7.40
C PRO A 184 -7.55 1.18 -8.33
N ARG A 185 -7.02 -0.04 -8.38
CA ARG A 185 -7.62 -1.21 -9.05
C ARG A 185 -7.53 -2.42 -8.12
N VAL A 186 -8.57 -3.23 -8.09
CA VAL A 186 -8.53 -4.48 -7.29
C VAL A 186 -7.37 -5.36 -7.76
N GLY A 187 -6.58 -5.84 -6.81
CA GLY A 187 -5.35 -6.60 -7.05
C GLY A 187 -4.09 -5.77 -7.27
N GLN A 188 -4.22 -4.46 -7.46
CA GLN A 188 -3.06 -3.56 -7.59
C GLN A 188 -2.33 -3.47 -6.25
N MET A 189 -1.01 -3.68 -6.29
CA MET A 189 -0.07 -3.40 -5.20
C MET A 189 0.80 -2.21 -5.59
N LEU A 190 0.92 -1.23 -4.70
CA LEU A 190 1.95 -0.18 -4.78
C LEU A 190 2.92 -0.38 -3.63
N LEU A 191 4.22 -0.45 -3.93
CA LEU A 191 5.30 -0.58 -2.96
C LEU A 191 6.29 0.57 -3.12
N PHE A 192 6.65 1.21 -2.02
CA PHE A 192 7.39 2.47 -2.01
C PHE A 192 8.25 2.60 -0.75
N PRO A 193 9.22 3.54 -0.70
CA PRO A 193 10.00 3.80 0.50
C PRO A 193 9.11 4.37 1.61
N ASN A 194 9.29 3.89 2.83
CA ASN A 194 8.49 4.28 4.00
C ASN A 194 8.41 5.80 4.25
N TRP A 195 9.46 6.54 3.91
CA TRP A 195 9.56 7.99 4.09
C TRP A 195 8.83 8.79 3.02
N LEU A 196 8.37 8.15 1.92
CA LEU A 196 7.68 8.84 0.84
C LEU A 196 6.32 9.31 1.31
N LYS A 197 6.14 10.63 1.33
CA LYS A 197 4.88 11.27 1.71
C LYS A 197 3.77 10.88 0.75
N HIS A 198 2.63 10.52 1.28
CA HIS A 198 1.45 10.21 0.48
C HIS A 198 0.17 10.55 1.22
N THR A 199 -0.90 10.72 0.46
CA THR A 199 -2.25 10.99 0.92
C THR A 199 -3.23 10.13 0.14
N VAL A 200 -4.38 9.83 0.75
CA VAL A 200 -5.48 9.13 0.11
C VAL A 200 -6.69 10.05 0.12
N TYR A 201 -7.12 10.44 -1.08
CA TYR A 201 -8.23 11.34 -1.25
C TYR A 201 -9.57 10.66 -0.94
N PRO A 202 -10.56 11.41 -0.43
CA PRO A 202 -11.90 10.88 -0.23
C PRO A 202 -12.56 10.53 -1.58
N PHE A 203 -13.55 9.65 -1.52
CA PHE A 203 -14.44 9.36 -2.63
C PHE A 203 -15.89 9.64 -2.23
N TYR A 204 -16.81 9.71 -3.21
CA TYR A 204 -18.15 10.27 -3.01
C TYR A 204 -19.29 9.34 -3.43
N CYS A 205 -19.00 8.12 -3.91
CA CYS A 205 -20.00 7.07 -4.15
C CYS A 205 -20.25 6.22 -2.91
N GLU A 206 -21.33 5.46 -2.91
CA GLU A 206 -21.63 4.48 -1.86
C GLU A 206 -20.79 3.21 -2.06
N GLY A 207 -20.51 2.51 -0.97
CA GLY A 207 -19.76 1.26 -0.95
C GLY A 207 -18.45 1.36 -0.20
N GLU A 208 -17.78 0.20 -0.06
CA GLU A 208 -16.53 0.06 0.67
C GLU A 208 -15.33 0.08 -0.28
N ARG A 209 -14.35 0.96 0.00
CA ARG A 209 -12.99 0.85 -0.48
C ARG A 209 -12.16 0.15 0.57
N ARG A 210 -11.73 -1.07 0.26
CA ARG A 210 -10.87 -1.87 1.16
C ARG A 210 -9.48 -1.99 0.59
N SER A 211 -8.47 -1.69 1.42
CA SER A 211 -7.08 -1.96 1.10
C SER A 211 -6.40 -2.69 2.26
N MET A 212 -5.34 -3.43 1.95
CA MET A 212 -4.37 -3.92 2.93
C MET A 212 -3.12 -3.08 2.81
N SER A 213 -2.65 -2.55 3.93
CA SER A 213 -1.35 -1.89 4.03
C SER A 213 -0.38 -2.77 4.82
N PHE A 214 0.92 -2.61 4.56
CA PHE A 214 1.97 -3.28 5.32
C PHE A 214 3.26 -2.48 5.35
N ASN A 215 4.03 -2.68 6.42
CA ASN A 215 5.38 -2.14 6.58
C ASN A 215 6.40 -3.27 6.71
N ALA A 216 7.58 -3.08 6.15
CA ALA A 216 8.66 -4.04 6.22
C ALA A 216 10.04 -3.39 6.40
N TYR A 217 10.96 -4.17 6.96
CA TYR A 217 12.37 -3.85 7.08
C TYR A 217 13.20 -4.84 6.28
N TRP A 218 14.33 -4.39 5.76
CA TRP A 218 15.38 -5.30 5.35
C TRP A 218 16.39 -5.50 6.49
N LYS A 219 16.96 -6.68 6.55
CA LYS A 219 18.04 -7.05 7.49
C LYS A 219 19.12 -7.84 6.76
N ILE A 220 20.31 -7.83 7.31
CA ILE A 220 21.47 -8.59 6.84
C ILE A 220 21.94 -9.53 7.95
#